data_e0cf3ff7d59296fbc77865a7230e0c2a
#
_entry.id   e0cf3ff7d59296fbc77865a7230e0c2a
#
_cell.length_a   1.000
_cell.length_b   1.000
_cell.length_c   1.000
_cell.angle_alpha   90.00
_cell.angle_beta   90.00
_cell.angle_gamma   90.00
#
_symmetry.space_group_name_H-M   'P 1'
#
loop_
_entity.id
_entity.type
_entity.pdbx_description
1 polymer ?
#
loop_
_entity_poly.entity_id
_entity_poly.type
_entity_poly.pdbx_seq_one_letter_code
_entity_poly.pdbx_strand_id
1 'polypeptide(L)'
;LSLHDALPISGGAHIRVTFQVDADGLLSVTAMEKSTGVEASIQVKPSYGLTDGEIASMIKDSMSYAEQDVQARMLAEQKVEAARVLESLVSALAADAALLSAAERQAIDDAAEQVRAAAAGDDADAIKEAIKNIDTQTQEFAARRMDQSVRIALKGQSVDEV
;
A
#
# COMPACT_ATOMS: atom_id res chain seq x y z
N LEU A 1 -38.76 19.25 -11.97
CA LEU A 1 -40.09 18.97 -12.50
C LEU A 1 -41.11 19.62 -11.58
N SER A 2 -41.76 20.67 -12.03
CA SER A 2 -42.88 21.32 -11.34
C SER A 2 -44.16 20.67 -11.85
N LEU A 3 -44.84 19.88 -11.04
CA LEU A 3 -46.21 19.42 -11.34
C LEU A 3 -47.17 20.50 -10.89
N HIS A 4 -47.80 21.16 -11.88
CA HIS A 4 -48.87 22.11 -11.68
C HIS A 4 -50.22 21.41 -11.86
N ASP A 5 -51.13 21.86 -11.00
CA ASP A 5 -52.59 21.84 -11.07
C ASP A 5 -53.34 20.65 -10.46
N ALA A 6 -53.63 20.84 -9.15
CA ALA A 6 -54.93 20.37 -8.66
C ALA A 6 -55.97 21.43 -9.04
N LEU A 7 -57.04 21.04 -9.70
CA LEU A 7 -58.19 21.88 -10.05
C LEU A 7 -58.74 22.57 -8.80
N PRO A 8 -59.11 23.87 -8.82
CA PRO A 8 -59.66 24.55 -7.68
C PRO A 8 -61.07 24.04 -7.40
N ILE A 9 -61.20 23.30 -6.29
CA ILE A 9 -62.51 23.10 -5.68
C ILE A 9 -62.79 24.39 -4.91
N SER A 10 -63.86 25.06 -5.24
CA SER A 10 -64.33 26.30 -4.60
C SER A 10 -64.33 26.13 -3.06
N GLY A 11 -63.44 26.80 -2.32
CA GLY A 11 -63.27 26.68 -0.89
C GLY A 11 -62.21 25.68 -0.39
N GLY A 12 -61.46 25.08 -1.27
CA GLY A 12 -60.36 24.15 -0.92
C GLY A 12 -59.04 24.85 -0.63
N ALA A 13 -58.21 24.26 0.23
CA ALA A 13 -56.86 24.73 0.52
C ALA A 13 -55.95 24.67 -0.73
N HIS A 14 -55.20 25.74 -0.99
CA HIS A 14 -54.21 25.78 -2.07
C HIS A 14 -52.83 25.39 -1.53
N ILE A 15 -52.41 24.12 -1.79
CA ILE A 15 -51.17 23.61 -1.30
C ILE A 15 -50.09 23.66 -2.43
N ARG A 16 -48.93 24.28 -2.14
CA ARG A 16 -47.72 24.21 -2.96
C ARG A 16 -46.83 23.13 -2.36
N VAL A 17 -46.47 22.16 -3.17
CA VAL A 17 -45.50 21.13 -2.79
C VAL A 17 -44.21 21.38 -3.57
N THR A 18 -43.11 21.49 -2.85
CA THR A 18 -41.77 21.68 -3.42
C THR A 18 -40.93 20.45 -3.12
N PHE A 19 -40.31 19.86 -4.15
CA PHE A 19 -39.37 18.80 -4.04
C PHE A 19 -37.98 19.36 -4.34
N GLN A 20 -37.01 19.11 -3.45
CA GLN A 20 -35.63 19.53 -3.60
C GLN A 20 -34.72 18.36 -3.31
N VAL A 21 -33.78 18.08 -4.22
CA VAL A 21 -32.71 17.07 -4.03
C VAL A 21 -31.40 17.83 -3.95
N ASP A 22 -30.64 17.59 -2.88
CA ASP A 22 -29.30 18.19 -2.72
C ASP A 22 -28.21 17.34 -3.42
N ALA A 23 -26.95 17.80 -3.33
CA ALA A 23 -25.80 17.12 -3.94
C ALA A 23 -25.51 15.74 -3.33
N ASP A 24 -25.97 15.51 -2.10
CA ASP A 24 -25.81 14.25 -1.36
C ASP A 24 -26.97 13.27 -1.61
N GLY A 25 -27.91 13.64 -2.49
CA GLY A 25 -29.08 12.84 -2.83
C GLY A 25 -30.19 12.89 -1.78
N LEU A 26 -30.13 13.79 -0.83
CA LEU A 26 -31.18 13.97 0.19
C LEU A 26 -32.38 14.66 -0.43
N LEU A 27 -33.56 14.03 -0.39
CA LEU A 27 -34.83 14.60 -0.85
C LEU A 27 -35.51 15.36 0.28
N SER A 28 -35.68 16.65 0.10
CA SER A 28 -36.52 17.50 0.95
C SER A 28 -37.87 17.76 0.26
N VAL A 29 -38.95 17.48 0.94
CA VAL A 29 -40.30 17.77 0.48
C VAL A 29 -40.95 18.79 1.41
N THR A 30 -41.33 19.94 0.86
CA THR A 30 -41.97 21.01 1.60
C THR A 30 -43.37 21.24 1.04
N ALA A 31 -44.38 21.21 1.89
CA ALA A 31 -45.75 21.55 1.55
C ALA A 31 -46.18 22.84 2.28
N MET A 32 -46.63 23.82 1.53
CA MET A 32 -47.10 25.13 2.08
C MET A 32 -48.54 25.41 1.61
N GLU A 33 -49.39 25.72 2.54
CA GLU A 33 -50.73 26.22 2.26
C GLU A 33 -50.64 27.73 1.94
N LYS A 34 -51.12 28.14 0.73
CA LYS A 34 -50.91 29.51 0.19
C LYS A 34 -51.70 30.59 0.89
N SER A 35 -52.83 30.26 1.48
CA SER A 35 -53.73 31.27 2.11
C SER A 35 -53.35 31.53 3.57
N THR A 36 -52.91 30.55 4.30
CA THR A 36 -52.54 30.63 5.71
C THR A 36 -51.04 30.75 5.95
N GLY A 37 -50.19 30.36 4.95
CA GLY A 37 -48.75 30.34 5.07
C GLY A 37 -48.23 29.20 5.95
N VAL A 38 -49.07 28.26 6.35
CA VAL A 38 -48.64 27.08 7.14
C VAL A 38 -47.76 26.19 6.26
N GLU A 39 -46.61 25.86 6.77
CA GLU A 39 -45.61 25.06 6.09
C GLU A 39 -45.25 23.79 6.88
N ALA A 40 -45.14 22.67 6.20
CA ALA A 40 -44.62 21.42 6.75
C ALA A 40 -43.52 20.88 5.81
N SER A 41 -42.45 20.41 6.40
CA SER A 41 -41.31 19.91 5.66
C SER A 41 -40.90 18.55 6.20
N ILE A 42 -40.50 17.63 5.29
CA ILE A 42 -39.93 16.33 5.60
C ILE A 42 -38.68 16.11 4.78
N GLN A 43 -37.67 15.54 5.38
CA GLN A 43 -36.44 15.08 4.67
C GLN A 43 -36.47 13.57 4.57
N VAL A 44 -36.26 13.07 3.35
CA VAL A 44 -36.16 11.66 3.07
C VAL A 44 -34.73 11.35 2.69
N LYS A 45 -34.03 10.60 3.53
CA LYS A 45 -32.72 10.07 3.20
C LYS A 45 -32.89 8.91 2.24
N PRO A 46 -32.12 8.86 1.13
CA PRO A 46 -32.12 7.67 0.29
C PRO A 46 -31.66 6.48 1.12
N SER A 47 -32.51 5.49 1.29
CA SER A 47 -32.12 4.20 1.87
C SER A 47 -31.52 3.37 0.74
N TYR A 48 -30.21 3.17 0.74
CA TYR A 48 -29.54 2.32 -0.23
C TYR A 48 -29.75 0.83 0.03
N GLY A 49 -30.71 0.48 0.84
CA GLY A 49 -31.05 -0.90 1.18
C GLY A 49 -30.06 -1.59 2.12
N LEU A 50 -29.05 -0.86 2.63
CA LEU A 50 -28.09 -1.39 3.59
C LEU A 50 -28.48 -0.97 5.01
N THR A 51 -28.42 -1.91 5.94
CA THR A 51 -28.55 -1.64 7.37
C THR A 51 -27.25 -1.10 7.94
N ASP A 52 -27.30 -0.38 9.06
CA ASP A 52 -26.11 0.10 9.76
C ASP A 52 -25.13 -1.06 10.12
N GLY A 53 -25.67 -2.23 10.41
CA GLY A 53 -24.89 -3.44 10.68
C GLY A 53 -24.13 -3.96 9.44
N GLU A 54 -24.77 -3.92 8.28
CA GLU A 54 -24.12 -4.29 7.02
C GLU A 54 -23.02 -3.33 6.63
N ILE A 55 -23.25 -2.03 6.81
CA ILE A 55 -22.24 -0.99 6.58
C ILE A 55 -21.03 -1.20 7.52
N ALA A 56 -21.28 -1.43 8.81
CA ALA A 56 -20.22 -1.69 9.79
C ALA A 56 -19.40 -2.96 9.45
N SER A 57 -20.06 -4.02 8.99
CA SER A 57 -19.40 -5.24 8.52
C SER A 57 -18.54 -4.99 7.29
N MET A 58 -19.07 -4.29 6.29
CA MET A 58 -18.32 -3.96 5.06
C MET A 58 -17.07 -3.11 5.35
N ILE A 59 -17.16 -2.16 6.28
CA ILE A 59 -16.01 -1.35 6.70
C ILE A 59 -14.96 -2.24 7.39
N LYS A 60 -15.38 -3.11 8.31
CA LYS A 60 -14.48 -4.03 9.01
C LYS A 60 -13.78 -4.99 8.06
N ASP A 61 -14.53 -5.56 7.12
CA ASP A 61 -13.99 -6.46 6.10
C ASP A 61 -12.98 -5.73 5.19
N SER A 62 -13.31 -4.49 4.78
CA SER A 62 -12.40 -3.64 3.99
C SER A 62 -11.09 -3.35 4.74
N MET A 63 -11.14 -3.07 6.04
CA MET A 63 -9.93 -2.86 6.85
C MET A 63 -9.09 -4.15 6.95
N SER A 64 -9.73 -5.30 7.16
CA SER A 64 -9.04 -6.60 7.21
C SER A 64 -8.36 -6.94 5.89
N TYR A 65 -9.01 -6.70 4.75
CA TYR A 65 -8.40 -6.88 3.42
C TYR A 65 -7.24 -5.93 3.18
N ALA A 66 -7.35 -4.67 3.63
CA ALA A 66 -6.26 -3.70 3.50
C ALA A 66 -5.01 -4.15 4.29
N GLU A 67 -5.17 -4.72 5.49
CA GLU A 67 -4.06 -5.28 6.26
C GLU A 67 -3.40 -6.48 5.55
N GLN A 68 -4.21 -7.38 5.00
CA GLN A 68 -3.71 -8.53 4.24
C GLN A 68 -2.94 -8.09 2.98
N ASP A 69 -3.45 -7.10 2.25
CA ASP A 69 -2.79 -6.53 1.08
C ASP A 69 -1.43 -5.89 1.42
N VAL A 70 -1.35 -5.18 2.54
CA VAL A 70 -0.09 -4.60 3.03
C VAL A 70 0.92 -5.70 3.36
N GLN A 71 0.52 -6.76 4.05
CA GLN A 71 1.39 -7.88 4.39
C GLN A 71 1.87 -8.64 3.14
N ALA A 72 0.96 -8.90 2.20
CA ALA A 72 1.30 -9.57 0.94
C ALA A 72 2.30 -8.74 0.11
N ARG A 73 2.13 -7.41 0.08
CA ARG A 73 3.04 -6.51 -0.60
C ARG A 73 4.41 -6.46 0.09
N MET A 74 4.46 -6.35 1.42
CA MET A 74 5.71 -6.41 2.16
C MET A 74 6.47 -7.72 1.91
N LEU A 75 5.77 -8.85 1.92
CA LEU A 75 6.37 -10.15 1.60
C LEU A 75 6.96 -10.17 0.19
N ALA A 76 6.21 -9.69 -0.80
CA ALA A 76 6.68 -9.64 -2.19
C ALA A 76 7.91 -8.74 -2.34
N GLU A 77 7.94 -7.58 -1.69
CA GLU A 77 9.07 -6.66 -1.67
C GLU A 77 10.32 -7.32 -1.05
N GLN A 78 10.17 -8.01 0.08
CA GLN A 78 11.28 -8.72 0.73
C GLN A 78 11.80 -9.90 -0.12
N LYS A 79 10.94 -10.63 -0.81
CA LYS A 79 11.36 -11.70 -1.73
C LYS A 79 12.16 -11.16 -2.92
N VAL A 80 11.77 -10.01 -3.48
CA VAL A 80 12.51 -9.34 -4.55
C VAL A 80 13.88 -8.86 -4.06
N GLU A 81 13.94 -8.27 -2.86
CA GLU A 81 15.21 -7.82 -2.29
C GLU A 81 16.14 -9.00 -1.97
N ALA A 82 15.63 -10.11 -1.45
CA ALA A 82 16.41 -11.33 -1.23
C ALA A 82 17.01 -11.87 -2.55
N ALA A 83 16.23 -11.91 -3.61
CA ALA A 83 16.71 -12.33 -4.92
C ALA A 83 17.84 -11.43 -5.44
N ARG A 84 17.67 -10.11 -5.31
CA ARG A 84 18.67 -9.11 -5.71
C ARG A 84 19.97 -9.22 -4.91
N VAL A 85 19.89 -9.41 -3.60
CA VAL A 85 21.06 -9.60 -2.74
C VAL A 85 21.82 -10.87 -3.13
N LEU A 86 21.11 -11.98 -3.34
CA LEU A 86 21.72 -13.25 -3.76
C LEU A 86 22.38 -13.16 -5.14
N GLU A 87 21.76 -12.49 -6.10
CA GLU A 87 22.33 -12.29 -7.45
C GLU A 87 23.60 -11.42 -7.38
N SER A 88 23.56 -10.34 -6.61
CA SER A 88 24.72 -9.47 -6.37
C SER A 88 25.85 -10.24 -5.70
N LEU A 89 25.55 -11.06 -4.71
CA LEU A 89 26.54 -11.91 -4.03
C LEU A 89 27.19 -12.92 -4.99
N VAL A 90 26.39 -13.62 -5.80
CA VAL A 90 26.92 -14.58 -6.78
C VAL A 90 27.88 -13.89 -7.74
N SER A 91 27.52 -12.70 -8.24
CA SER A 91 28.39 -11.91 -9.12
C SER A 91 29.69 -11.48 -8.42
N ALA A 92 29.60 -11.07 -7.16
CA ALA A 92 30.74 -10.66 -6.36
C ALA A 92 31.71 -11.83 -6.09
N LEU A 93 31.17 -12.99 -5.75
CA LEU A 93 31.95 -14.20 -5.50
C LEU A 93 32.59 -14.76 -6.77
N ALA A 94 31.93 -14.62 -7.92
CA ALA A 94 32.52 -15.03 -9.19
C ALA A 94 33.75 -14.19 -9.60
N ALA A 95 33.71 -12.89 -9.27
CA ALA A 95 34.79 -11.96 -9.59
C ALA A 95 35.98 -12.06 -8.61
N ASP A 96 35.70 -12.12 -7.31
CA ASP A 96 36.68 -11.78 -6.26
C ASP A 96 36.77 -12.83 -5.14
N ALA A 97 36.38 -14.09 -5.37
CA ALA A 97 36.40 -15.15 -4.36
C ALA A 97 37.78 -15.34 -3.71
N ALA A 98 38.87 -15.01 -4.42
CA ALA A 98 40.25 -15.12 -3.92
C ALA A 98 40.55 -14.17 -2.73
N LEU A 99 39.69 -13.18 -2.47
CA LEU A 99 39.83 -12.27 -1.34
C LEU A 99 39.28 -12.86 -0.01
N LEU A 100 38.64 -14.02 -0.08
CA LEU A 100 38.03 -14.69 1.07
C LEU A 100 38.91 -15.88 1.53
N SER A 101 39.00 -16.04 2.82
CA SER A 101 39.44 -17.30 3.40
C SER A 101 38.36 -18.39 3.25
N ALA A 102 38.75 -19.66 3.40
CA ALA A 102 37.78 -20.76 3.35
C ALA A 102 36.68 -20.65 4.41
N ALA A 103 37.01 -20.15 5.62
CA ALA A 103 36.06 -19.97 6.70
C ALA A 103 35.05 -18.83 6.40
N GLU A 104 35.51 -17.70 5.91
CA GLU A 104 34.66 -16.57 5.50
C GLU A 104 33.73 -16.98 4.35
N ARG A 105 34.28 -17.72 3.37
CA ARG A 105 33.48 -18.22 2.26
C ARG A 105 32.35 -19.14 2.74
N GLN A 106 32.64 -20.05 3.65
CA GLN A 106 31.63 -20.93 4.22
C GLN A 106 30.56 -20.16 4.99
N ALA A 107 30.95 -19.17 5.81
CA ALA A 107 29.99 -18.35 6.54
C ALA A 107 29.03 -17.56 5.61
N ILE A 108 29.56 -17.06 4.49
CA ILE A 108 28.77 -16.36 3.48
C ILE A 108 27.84 -17.35 2.75
N ASP A 109 28.31 -18.53 2.39
CA ASP A 109 27.48 -19.54 1.73
C ASP A 109 26.35 -20.04 2.64
N ASP A 110 26.62 -20.24 3.95
CA ASP A 110 25.60 -20.59 4.94
C ASP A 110 24.57 -19.47 5.12
N ALA A 111 24.98 -18.21 5.16
CA ALA A 111 24.09 -17.07 5.22
C ALA A 111 23.23 -16.94 3.95
N ALA A 112 23.80 -17.20 2.78
CA ALA A 112 23.06 -17.20 1.52
C ALA A 112 21.99 -18.30 1.49
N GLU A 113 22.27 -19.46 2.05
CA GLU A 113 21.28 -20.55 2.16
C GLU A 113 20.14 -20.17 3.11
N GLN A 114 20.44 -19.49 4.22
CA GLN A 114 19.41 -18.94 5.12
C GLN A 114 18.49 -17.94 4.40
N VAL A 115 19.03 -17.05 3.55
CA VAL A 115 18.22 -16.13 2.75
C VAL A 115 17.32 -16.88 1.77
N ARG A 116 17.84 -17.93 1.10
CA ARG A 116 17.04 -18.76 0.18
C ARG A 116 15.91 -19.48 0.91
N ALA A 117 16.22 -20.07 2.07
CA ALA A 117 15.24 -20.78 2.88
C ALA A 117 14.14 -19.83 3.39
N ALA A 118 14.51 -18.64 3.88
CA ALA A 118 13.55 -17.63 4.31
C ALA A 118 12.67 -17.14 3.16
N ALA A 119 13.25 -16.88 1.98
CA ALA A 119 12.54 -16.42 0.80
C ALA A 119 11.56 -17.46 0.21
N ALA A 120 11.76 -18.75 0.49
CA ALA A 120 10.81 -19.79 0.15
C ALA A 120 9.56 -19.82 1.06
N GLY A 121 9.63 -19.18 2.23
CA GLY A 121 8.54 -19.07 3.19
C GLY A 121 7.62 -17.87 2.92
N ASP A 122 6.75 -17.60 3.91
CA ASP A 122 5.74 -16.55 3.85
C ASP A 122 5.91 -15.50 4.96
N ASP A 123 7.08 -15.46 5.60
CA ASP A 123 7.42 -14.55 6.68
C ASP A 123 8.38 -13.45 6.18
N ALA A 124 7.86 -12.23 6.00
CA ALA A 124 8.63 -11.08 5.53
C ALA A 124 9.71 -10.65 6.54
N ASP A 125 9.46 -10.79 7.84
CA ASP A 125 10.43 -10.43 8.87
C ASP A 125 11.59 -11.44 8.93
N ALA A 126 11.31 -12.72 8.74
CA ALA A 126 12.35 -13.74 8.62
C ALA A 126 13.26 -13.49 7.42
N ILE A 127 12.73 -13.08 6.27
CA ILE A 127 13.51 -12.71 5.09
C ILE A 127 14.40 -11.51 5.41
N LYS A 128 13.85 -10.47 6.02
CA LYS A 128 14.57 -9.26 6.39
C LYS A 128 15.73 -9.52 7.34
N GLU A 129 15.53 -10.35 8.36
CA GLU A 129 16.61 -10.73 9.29
C GLU A 129 17.68 -11.58 8.59
N ALA A 130 17.31 -12.46 7.68
CA ALA A 130 18.29 -13.23 6.90
C ALA A 130 19.11 -12.32 5.97
N ILE A 131 18.50 -11.31 5.34
CA ILE A 131 19.21 -10.31 4.54
C ILE A 131 20.18 -9.52 5.40
N LYS A 132 19.78 -9.08 6.58
CA LYS A 132 20.65 -8.37 7.52
C LYS A 132 21.83 -9.22 7.99
N ASN A 133 21.61 -10.52 8.21
CA ASN A 133 22.70 -11.45 8.54
C ASN A 133 23.72 -11.56 7.41
N ILE A 134 23.29 -11.77 6.17
CA ILE A 134 24.20 -11.87 5.03
C ILE A 134 24.96 -10.56 4.79
N ASP A 135 24.34 -9.40 4.99
CA ASP A 135 25.00 -8.10 4.92
C ASP A 135 26.16 -8.03 5.93
N THR A 136 25.93 -8.49 7.16
CA THR A 136 26.96 -8.53 8.20
C THR A 136 28.12 -9.45 7.82
N GLN A 137 27.82 -10.64 7.29
CA GLN A 137 28.85 -11.62 6.89
C GLN A 137 29.66 -11.16 5.68
N THR A 138 29.09 -10.32 4.81
CA THR A 138 29.73 -9.84 3.59
C THR A 138 30.47 -8.50 3.74
N GLN A 139 30.34 -7.82 4.88
CA GLN A 139 30.87 -6.48 5.09
C GLN A 139 32.39 -6.37 4.86
N GLU A 140 33.16 -7.30 5.44
CA GLU A 140 34.62 -7.36 5.26
C GLU A 140 35.01 -7.68 3.81
N PHE A 141 34.29 -8.57 3.17
CA PHE A 141 34.48 -8.89 1.77
C PHE A 141 34.24 -7.69 0.87
N ALA A 142 33.16 -6.94 1.10
CA ALA A 142 32.87 -5.72 0.36
C ALA A 142 33.97 -4.66 0.53
N ALA A 143 34.50 -4.49 1.77
CA ALA A 143 35.60 -3.56 2.04
C ALA A 143 36.87 -3.95 1.26
N ARG A 144 37.26 -5.24 1.27
CA ARG A 144 38.44 -5.72 0.54
C ARG A 144 38.29 -5.55 -0.98
N ARG A 145 37.11 -5.78 -1.53
CA ARG A 145 36.80 -5.55 -2.95
C ARG A 145 36.96 -4.07 -3.32
N MET A 146 36.48 -3.17 -2.47
CA MET A 146 36.63 -1.73 -2.67
C MET A 146 38.08 -1.31 -2.65
N ASP A 147 38.87 -1.77 -1.67
CA ASP A 147 40.31 -1.50 -1.57
C ASP A 147 41.06 -2.01 -2.79
N GLN A 148 40.73 -3.20 -3.28
CA GLN A 148 41.31 -3.75 -4.49
C GLN A 148 40.99 -2.90 -5.72
N SER A 149 39.76 -2.48 -5.88
CA SER A 149 39.33 -1.61 -6.99
C SER A 149 40.07 -0.28 -6.99
N VAL A 150 40.23 0.34 -5.82
CA VAL A 150 41.00 1.58 -5.64
C VAL A 150 42.47 1.36 -6.01
N ARG A 151 43.10 0.27 -5.55
CA ARG A 151 44.50 -0.05 -5.87
C ARG A 151 44.71 -0.27 -7.37
N ILE A 152 43.77 -0.92 -8.06
CA ILE A 152 43.86 -1.12 -9.51
C ILE A 152 43.70 0.24 -10.23
N ALA A 153 42.80 1.07 -9.85
CA ALA A 153 42.61 2.41 -10.42
C ALA A 153 43.85 3.30 -10.26
N LEU A 154 44.45 3.26 -9.07
CA LEU A 154 45.67 4.06 -8.79
C LEU A 154 46.94 3.54 -9.48
N LYS A 155 47.06 2.23 -9.73
CA LYS A 155 48.18 1.66 -10.47
C LYS A 155 48.20 2.07 -11.95
N GLY A 156 47.08 2.51 -12.50
CA GLY A 156 46.98 2.99 -13.88
C GLY A 156 47.30 4.48 -14.05
N GLN A 157 47.48 5.25 -12.97
CA GLN A 157 47.87 6.66 -13.00
C GLN A 157 49.33 6.78 -12.50
N SER A 158 50.23 6.94 -13.45
CA SER A 158 51.60 7.38 -13.15
C SER A 158 51.54 8.80 -12.59
N VAL A 159 52.19 9.03 -11.41
CA VAL A 159 52.25 10.33 -10.70
C VAL A 159 53.21 11.29 -11.39
N ASP A 160 53.53 11.16 -12.66
CA ASP A 160 54.53 11.93 -13.38
C ASP A 160 53.98 13.04 -14.29
N GLU A 161 52.76 13.50 -14.08
CA GLU A 161 52.26 14.72 -14.74
C GLU A 161 51.49 15.63 -13.78
N VAL A 162 52.22 16.30 -12.90
CA VAL A 162 51.84 17.62 -12.33
C VAL A 162 53.09 18.48 -12.29
#